data_fe9433d1d0964c7ad84eb41bd2573f43
#
_entry.id   fe9433d1d0964c7ad84eb41bd2573f43
#
_cell.length_a   1.000
_cell.length_b   1.000
_cell.length_c   1.000
_cell.angle_alpha   90.00
_cell.angle_beta   90.00
_cell.angle_gamma   90.00
#
_symmetry.space_group_name_H-M   'P 1'
#
loop_
_entity.id
_entity.type
_entity.pdbx_description
1 polymer ?
#
loop_
_entity_poly.entity_id
_entity_poly.type
_entity_poly.pdbx_seq_one_letter_code
_entity_poly.pdbx_strand_id
1 'polypeptide(L)'
;MKNSNGFTLIELVVTIALVGILLGTTIPTFHRVVSETQKQVNVSNMGIIKDTFMQYYYDNHMSGNPHFPPIPTDSLLDKSYREIILTDGRTPNDLFSGDLPNNTNDKPYTYYWDTDSTSEKIIIKDNDTDSPSYGEYVIGEI
;
A
#
# COMPACT_ATOMS: atom_id res chain seq x y z
N MET A 1 -43.36 46.08 -1.45
CA MET A 1 -42.27 46.23 -2.42
C MET A 1 -41.15 45.25 -2.03
N LYS A 2 -40.84 44.29 -2.88
CA LYS A 2 -39.79 43.30 -2.64
C LYS A 2 -38.46 43.90 -3.14
N ASN A 3 -37.58 44.33 -2.24
CA ASN A 3 -36.25 44.78 -2.62
C ASN A 3 -35.45 43.55 -3.13
N SER A 4 -35.29 43.41 -4.43
CA SER A 4 -34.34 42.49 -5.02
C SER A 4 -32.97 43.19 -5.07
N ASN A 5 -32.16 42.95 -4.06
CA ASN A 5 -30.75 43.36 -4.10
C ASN A 5 -30.02 42.47 -5.10
N GLY A 6 -29.76 42.99 -6.29
CA GLY A 6 -28.90 42.32 -7.29
C GLY A 6 -27.44 42.49 -6.91
N PHE A 7 -26.63 41.47 -7.26
CA PHE A 7 -25.15 41.53 -7.12
C PHE A 7 -24.57 42.68 -7.96
N THR A 8 -23.66 43.43 -7.40
CA THR A 8 -22.92 44.46 -8.16
C THR A 8 -21.81 43.81 -8.98
N LEU A 9 -21.46 44.45 -10.09
CA LEU A 9 -20.37 43.96 -10.95
C LEU A 9 -19.04 43.86 -10.19
N ILE A 10 -18.81 44.81 -9.27
CA ILE A 10 -17.57 44.79 -8.44
C ILE A 10 -17.54 43.63 -7.48
N GLU A 11 -18.67 43.25 -6.86
CA GLU A 11 -18.73 42.05 -6.01
C GLU A 11 -18.42 40.77 -6.79
N LEU A 12 -18.92 40.66 -8.02
CA LEU A 12 -18.62 39.52 -8.87
C LEU A 12 -17.14 39.45 -9.20
N VAL A 13 -16.51 40.57 -9.62
CA VAL A 13 -15.08 40.61 -9.97
C VAL A 13 -14.20 40.27 -8.76
N VAL A 14 -14.51 40.82 -7.60
CA VAL A 14 -13.77 40.53 -6.35
C VAL A 14 -13.91 39.06 -5.97
N THR A 15 -15.09 38.48 -6.05
CA THR A 15 -15.30 37.07 -5.70
C THR A 15 -14.54 36.12 -6.61
N ILE A 16 -14.58 36.33 -7.95
CA ILE A 16 -13.80 35.48 -8.87
C ILE A 16 -12.28 35.64 -8.69
N ALA A 17 -11.81 36.84 -8.37
CA ALA A 17 -10.40 37.09 -8.08
C ALA A 17 -9.95 36.33 -6.82
N LEU A 18 -10.72 36.39 -5.74
CA LEU A 18 -10.44 35.66 -4.49
C LEU A 18 -10.47 34.14 -4.69
N VAL A 19 -11.48 33.64 -5.42
CA VAL A 19 -11.58 32.20 -5.75
C VAL A 19 -10.37 31.76 -6.59
N GLY A 20 -9.94 32.58 -7.56
CA GLY A 20 -8.76 32.30 -8.37
C GLY A 20 -7.47 32.14 -7.55
N ILE A 21 -7.25 33.02 -6.56
CA ILE A 21 -6.09 32.96 -5.66
C ILE A 21 -6.17 31.70 -4.78
N LEU A 22 -7.33 31.39 -4.22
CA LEU A 22 -7.53 30.21 -3.38
C LEU A 22 -7.28 28.90 -4.15
N LEU A 23 -7.84 28.79 -5.35
CA LEU A 23 -7.64 27.60 -6.20
C LEU A 23 -6.17 27.44 -6.62
N GLY A 24 -5.46 28.53 -6.92
CA GLY A 24 -4.06 28.50 -7.32
C GLY A 24 -3.12 27.92 -6.25
N THR A 25 -3.44 28.07 -4.98
CA THR A 25 -2.65 27.54 -3.86
C THR A 25 -3.09 26.18 -3.37
N THR A 26 -4.37 25.85 -3.50
CA THR A 26 -4.97 24.64 -2.92
C THR A 26 -4.68 23.40 -3.77
N ILE A 27 -4.72 23.51 -5.10
CA ILE A 27 -4.57 22.36 -6.01
C ILE A 27 -3.22 21.65 -5.85
N PRO A 28 -2.04 22.35 -5.90
CA PRO A 28 -0.76 21.66 -5.75
C PRO A 28 -0.57 21.02 -4.37
N THR A 29 -1.11 21.66 -3.33
CA THR A 29 -1.07 21.12 -1.96
C THR A 29 -1.89 19.84 -1.85
N PHE A 30 -3.06 19.79 -2.47
CA PHE A 30 -3.93 18.62 -2.48
C PHE A 30 -3.25 17.41 -3.13
N HIS A 31 -2.64 17.57 -4.31
CA HIS A 31 -1.92 16.49 -5.01
C HIS A 31 -0.80 15.91 -4.14
N ARG A 32 -0.05 16.76 -3.45
CA ARG A 32 1.03 16.31 -2.57
C ARG A 32 0.48 15.52 -1.37
N VAL A 33 -0.60 15.97 -0.75
CA VAL A 33 -1.24 15.25 0.37
C VAL A 33 -1.78 13.90 -0.06
N VAL A 34 -2.42 13.82 -1.23
CA VAL A 34 -2.92 12.55 -1.77
C VAL A 34 -1.77 11.57 -2.03
N SER A 35 -0.70 12.00 -2.68
CA SER A 35 0.47 11.16 -2.96
C SER A 35 1.12 10.65 -1.66
N GLU A 36 1.30 11.51 -0.66
CA GLU A 36 1.86 11.10 0.63
C GLU A 36 0.95 10.10 1.36
N THR A 37 -0.35 10.32 1.31
CA THR A 37 -1.33 9.39 1.90
C THR A 37 -1.29 8.03 1.21
N GLN A 38 -1.22 7.98 -0.12
CA GLN A 38 -1.08 6.74 -0.87
C GLN A 38 0.22 6.00 -0.53
N LYS A 39 1.34 6.74 -0.39
CA LYS A 39 2.60 6.17 0.07
C LYS A 39 2.47 5.51 1.45
N GLN A 40 1.85 6.18 2.41
CA GLN A 40 1.63 5.64 3.75
C GLN A 40 0.73 4.40 3.74
N VAL A 41 -0.32 4.40 2.93
CA VAL A 41 -1.19 3.22 2.75
C VAL A 41 -0.39 2.04 2.20
N ASN A 42 0.43 2.26 1.18
CA ASN A 42 1.25 1.20 0.59
C ASN A 42 2.28 0.63 1.57
N VAL A 43 2.96 1.48 2.35
CA VAL A 43 3.87 1.03 3.41
C VAL A 43 3.13 0.23 4.49
N SER A 44 1.93 0.68 4.87
CA SER A 44 1.08 -0.05 5.82
C SER A 44 0.66 -1.42 5.28
N ASN A 45 0.28 -1.51 4.00
CA ASN A 45 -0.08 -2.77 3.34
C ASN A 45 1.10 -3.75 3.31
N MET A 46 2.31 -3.27 2.97
CA MET A 46 3.53 -4.08 3.05
C MET A 46 3.80 -4.56 4.48
N GLY A 47 3.56 -3.71 5.48
CA GLY A 47 3.65 -4.07 6.90
C GLY A 47 2.69 -5.19 7.28
N ILE A 48 1.45 -5.13 6.84
CA ILE A 48 0.44 -6.17 7.07
C ILE A 48 0.88 -7.49 6.44
N ILE A 49 1.39 -7.48 5.21
CA ILE A 49 1.89 -8.68 4.54
C ILE A 49 3.06 -9.29 5.34
N LYS A 50 4.03 -8.46 5.71
CA LYS A 50 5.18 -8.87 6.51
C LYS A 50 4.73 -9.52 7.83
N ASP A 51 3.87 -8.85 8.59
CA ASP A 51 3.43 -9.33 9.90
C ASP A 51 2.63 -10.64 9.78
N THR A 52 1.81 -10.78 8.74
CA THR A 52 1.06 -12.01 8.45
C THR A 52 1.98 -13.17 8.10
N PHE A 53 3.03 -12.94 7.29
CA PHE A 53 4.00 -13.98 6.94
C PHE A 53 4.90 -14.36 8.12
N MET A 54 5.23 -13.40 8.97
CA MET A 54 5.92 -13.68 10.24
C MET A 54 5.03 -14.53 11.18
N GLN A 55 3.74 -14.22 11.27
CA GLN A 55 2.80 -15.03 12.05
C GLN A 55 2.72 -16.46 11.51
N TYR A 56 2.65 -16.65 10.20
CA TYR A 56 2.67 -17.97 9.57
C TYR A 56 3.95 -18.74 9.92
N TYR A 57 5.10 -18.09 9.90
CA TYR A 57 6.37 -18.70 10.31
C TYR A 57 6.33 -19.17 11.77
N TYR A 58 5.87 -18.34 12.70
CA TYR A 58 5.79 -18.71 14.11
C TYR A 58 4.79 -19.84 14.37
N ASP A 59 3.66 -19.86 13.68
CA ASP A 59 2.68 -20.94 13.79
C ASP A 59 3.30 -22.29 13.34
N ASN A 60 4.07 -22.28 12.26
CA ASN A 60 4.80 -23.46 11.78
C ASN A 60 5.99 -23.81 12.67
N HIS A 61 6.65 -22.85 13.27
CA HIS A 61 7.71 -23.08 14.25
C HIS A 61 7.17 -23.83 15.48
N MET A 62 6.02 -23.46 15.98
CA MET A 62 5.35 -24.16 17.09
C MET A 62 4.95 -25.59 16.72
N SER A 63 4.71 -25.86 15.45
CA SER A 63 4.43 -27.20 14.92
C SER A 63 5.68 -28.02 14.59
N GLY A 64 6.87 -27.49 14.84
CA GLY A 64 8.17 -28.14 14.62
C GLY A 64 8.70 -28.11 13.20
N ASN A 65 8.10 -27.33 12.32
CA ASN A 65 8.55 -27.17 10.93
C ASN A 65 8.58 -25.68 10.51
N PRO A 66 9.51 -24.88 11.06
CA PRO A 66 9.58 -23.46 10.79
C PRO A 66 9.88 -23.19 9.32
N HIS A 67 9.01 -22.45 8.66
CA HIS A 67 9.21 -21.97 7.29
C HIS A 67 8.28 -20.82 6.98
N PHE A 68 8.71 -19.94 6.08
CA PHE A 68 7.86 -18.90 5.50
C PHE A 68 6.99 -19.43 4.36
N PRO A 69 5.94 -18.71 3.96
CA PRO A 69 5.25 -19.01 2.71
C PRO A 69 6.25 -19.06 1.53
N PRO A 70 6.07 -19.97 0.55
CA PRO A 70 7.02 -20.12 -0.56
C PRO A 70 7.12 -18.83 -1.38
N ILE A 71 8.32 -18.56 -1.92
CA ILE A 71 8.53 -17.43 -2.82
C ILE A 71 7.95 -17.74 -4.20
N PRO A 72 7.16 -16.84 -4.81
CA PRO A 72 6.74 -17.01 -6.19
C PRO A 72 7.95 -16.95 -7.15
N THR A 73 7.84 -17.64 -8.29
CA THR A 73 8.94 -17.75 -9.27
C THR A 73 9.39 -16.39 -9.81
N ASP A 74 8.45 -15.45 -9.95
CA ASP A 74 8.69 -14.08 -10.39
C ASP A 74 8.78 -13.07 -9.22
N SER A 75 8.77 -13.59 -7.99
CA SER A 75 8.73 -12.81 -6.75
C SER A 75 7.48 -11.91 -6.59
N LEU A 76 6.45 -12.05 -7.42
CA LEU A 76 5.25 -11.21 -7.36
C LEU A 76 4.14 -11.87 -6.51
N LEU A 77 3.56 -11.10 -5.60
CA LEU A 77 2.39 -11.50 -4.82
C LEU A 77 1.11 -11.28 -5.61
N ASP A 78 1.08 -11.79 -6.84
CA ASP A 78 0.01 -11.61 -7.80
C ASP A 78 -1.17 -12.57 -7.56
N LYS A 79 -2.13 -12.57 -8.47
CA LYS A 79 -3.32 -13.42 -8.38
C LYS A 79 -2.98 -14.91 -8.38
N SER A 80 -1.95 -15.32 -9.12
CA SER A 80 -1.55 -16.75 -9.19
C SER A 80 -0.93 -17.20 -7.86
N TYR A 81 -0.16 -16.36 -7.21
CA TYR A 81 0.37 -16.63 -5.88
C TYR A 81 -0.73 -16.80 -4.82
N ARG A 82 -1.80 -16.03 -4.89
CA ARG A 82 -2.91 -16.09 -3.92
C ARG A 82 -3.63 -17.42 -3.88
N GLU A 83 -3.56 -18.19 -4.97
CA GLU A 83 -4.28 -19.46 -5.17
C GLU A 83 -3.41 -20.71 -4.93
N ILE A 84 -2.10 -20.57 -4.64
CA ILE A 84 -1.24 -21.72 -4.32
C ILE A 84 -1.70 -22.37 -2.99
N ILE A 85 -1.39 -23.65 -2.82
CA ILE A 85 -1.68 -24.38 -1.58
C ILE A 85 -0.41 -24.40 -0.72
N LEU A 86 -0.51 -23.83 0.48
CA LEU A 86 0.53 -23.84 1.49
C LEU A 86 0.63 -25.24 2.14
N THR A 87 1.68 -25.47 2.90
CA THR A 87 1.94 -26.76 3.58
C THR A 87 0.86 -27.15 4.58
N ASP A 88 0.15 -26.19 5.14
CA ASP A 88 -0.97 -26.37 6.07
C ASP A 88 -2.35 -26.49 5.39
N GLY A 89 -2.38 -26.48 4.04
CA GLY A 89 -3.58 -26.62 3.22
C GLY A 89 -4.35 -25.31 2.99
N ARG A 90 -3.91 -24.18 3.57
CA ARG A 90 -4.48 -22.86 3.30
C ARG A 90 -3.88 -22.27 2.01
N THR A 91 -4.48 -21.21 1.50
CA THR A 91 -3.86 -20.36 0.48
C THR A 91 -3.23 -19.14 1.14
N PRO A 92 -2.25 -18.44 0.49
CA PRO A 92 -1.77 -17.17 0.97
C PRO A 92 -2.90 -16.16 1.24
N ASN A 93 -3.96 -16.18 0.43
CA ASN A 93 -5.12 -15.31 0.63
C ASN A 93 -5.87 -15.61 1.94
N ASP A 94 -5.93 -16.87 2.35
CA ASP A 94 -6.59 -17.29 3.60
C ASP A 94 -5.85 -16.82 4.87
N LEU A 95 -4.59 -16.39 4.74
CA LEU A 95 -3.82 -15.85 5.86
C LEU A 95 -4.30 -14.45 6.27
N PHE A 96 -5.02 -13.76 5.39
CA PHE A 96 -5.53 -12.42 5.61
C PHE A 96 -7.03 -12.46 5.96
N SER A 97 -7.50 -11.51 6.73
CA SER A 97 -8.94 -11.37 7.04
C SER A 97 -9.79 -10.89 5.84
N GLY A 98 -9.19 -10.76 4.70
CA GLY A 98 -9.73 -10.36 3.42
C GLY A 98 -8.78 -10.83 2.33
N ASP A 99 -8.61 -10.06 1.28
CA ASP A 99 -7.64 -10.36 0.24
C ASP A 99 -6.23 -9.90 0.64
N LEU A 100 -5.20 -10.60 0.14
CA LEU A 100 -3.81 -10.17 0.21
C LEU A 100 -3.69 -8.77 -0.42
N PRO A 101 -3.17 -7.75 0.31
CA PRO A 101 -3.19 -6.38 -0.17
C PRO A 101 -2.34 -6.15 -1.44
N ASN A 102 -2.86 -5.31 -2.33
CA ASN A 102 -2.11 -4.67 -3.41
C ASN A 102 -1.71 -3.25 -3.01
N ASN A 103 -0.87 -2.60 -3.83
CA ASN A 103 -0.62 -1.18 -3.69
C ASN A 103 -1.84 -0.34 -4.14
N THR A 104 -1.78 0.97 -3.97
CA THR A 104 -2.88 1.89 -4.33
C THR A 104 -3.18 1.99 -5.83
N ASN A 105 -2.32 1.43 -6.69
CA ASN A 105 -2.52 1.29 -8.13
C ASN A 105 -3.05 -0.10 -8.52
N ASP A 106 -3.45 -0.91 -7.53
CA ASP A 106 -3.88 -2.30 -7.71
C ASP A 106 -2.80 -3.20 -8.33
N LYS A 107 -1.53 -2.95 -8.00
CA LYS A 107 -0.39 -3.77 -8.40
C LYS A 107 0.13 -4.60 -7.24
N PRO A 108 0.61 -5.84 -7.52
CA PRO A 108 1.17 -6.71 -6.50
C PRO A 108 2.51 -6.19 -6.00
N TYR A 109 2.80 -6.44 -4.73
CA TYR A 109 4.14 -6.25 -4.16
C TYR A 109 5.07 -7.39 -4.57
N THR A 110 6.38 -7.17 -4.46
CA THR A 110 7.39 -8.23 -4.57
C THR A 110 7.72 -8.79 -3.19
N TYR A 111 7.98 -10.09 -3.17
CA TYR A 111 8.32 -10.85 -1.98
C TYR A 111 9.54 -11.72 -2.25
N TYR A 112 10.56 -11.63 -1.40
CA TYR A 112 11.74 -12.47 -1.49
C TYR A 112 12.41 -12.64 -0.12
N TRP A 113 13.27 -13.65 -0.03
CA TRP A 113 14.10 -13.88 1.14
C TRP A 113 15.50 -13.32 0.94
N ASP A 114 16.05 -12.79 2.00
CA ASP A 114 17.47 -12.52 2.09
C ASP A 114 18.03 -13.46 3.16
N THR A 115 18.84 -14.43 2.72
CA THR A 115 19.55 -15.36 3.59
C THR A 115 20.97 -14.85 3.77
N ASP A 116 21.13 -13.84 4.59
CA ASP A 116 22.45 -13.49 5.10
C ASP A 116 22.82 -14.52 6.20
N SER A 117 24.11 -14.82 6.31
CA SER A 117 24.63 -15.95 7.12
C SER A 117 24.32 -15.91 8.62
N THR A 118 23.58 -14.94 9.12
CA THR A 118 23.23 -14.73 10.53
C THR A 118 21.76 -14.67 10.86
N SER A 119 20.88 -14.38 9.89
CA SER A 119 19.42 -14.31 10.12
C SER A 119 18.65 -14.51 8.83
N GLU A 120 17.51 -15.19 8.90
CA GLU A 120 16.57 -15.28 7.79
C GLU A 120 15.69 -14.04 7.77
N LYS A 121 15.65 -13.36 6.63
CA LYS A 121 14.88 -12.13 6.45
C LYS A 121 13.91 -12.26 5.28
N ILE A 122 12.70 -11.79 5.48
CA ILE A 122 11.75 -11.58 4.38
C ILE A 122 11.69 -10.11 4.04
N ILE A 123 11.57 -9.82 2.76
CA ILE A 123 11.47 -8.47 2.24
C ILE A 123 10.22 -8.36 1.37
N ILE A 124 9.37 -7.39 1.70
CA ILE A 124 8.23 -7.00 0.89
C ILE A 124 8.51 -5.61 0.34
N LYS A 125 8.44 -5.46 -0.97
CA LYS A 125 8.83 -4.23 -1.67
C LYS A 125 7.81 -3.79 -2.70
N ASP A 126 7.62 -2.49 -2.85
CA ASP A 126 6.86 -1.90 -3.95
C ASP A 126 7.79 -1.63 -5.15
N ASN A 127 7.58 -2.36 -6.23
CA ASN A 127 8.33 -2.24 -7.48
C ASN A 127 7.49 -1.59 -8.62
N ASP A 128 6.29 -1.09 -8.32
CA ASP A 128 5.50 -0.34 -9.28
C ASP A 128 6.08 1.06 -9.48
N THR A 129 6.66 1.32 -10.65
CA THR A 129 7.30 2.61 -10.99
C THR A 129 6.37 3.80 -10.97
N ASP A 130 5.06 3.57 -11.08
CA ASP A 130 4.03 4.61 -11.04
C ASP A 130 3.49 4.84 -9.62
N SER A 131 3.94 4.03 -8.65
CA SER A 131 3.52 4.13 -7.25
C SER A 131 4.28 5.23 -6.51
N PRO A 132 3.61 6.02 -5.64
CA PRO A 132 4.27 6.96 -4.74
C PRO A 132 5.26 6.31 -3.76
N SER A 133 5.14 5.00 -3.55
CA SER A 133 6.03 4.19 -2.70
C SER A 133 7.03 3.35 -3.49
N TYR A 134 7.26 3.65 -4.76
CA TYR A 134 8.25 2.93 -5.56
C TYR A 134 9.60 2.82 -4.85
N GLY A 135 10.10 1.60 -4.72
CA GLY A 135 11.36 1.32 -4.06
C GLY A 135 11.30 1.21 -2.54
N GLU A 136 10.20 1.60 -1.89
CA GLU A 136 10.01 1.38 -0.45
C GLU A 136 9.85 -0.11 -0.16
N TYR A 137 10.34 -0.54 1.01
CA TYR A 137 10.27 -1.92 1.44
C TYR A 137 10.14 -2.04 2.95
N VAL A 138 9.68 -3.19 3.40
CA VAL A 138 9.66 -3.59 4.81
C VAL A 138 10.39 -4.92 4.99
N ILE A 139 11.03 -5.10 6.13
CA ILE A 139 11.82 -6.29 6.47
C ILE A 139 11.19 -6.97 7.68
N GLY A 140 10.98 -8.30 7.58
CA GLY A 140 10.75 -9.18 8.71
C GLY A 140 12.00 -10.01 8.99
N GLU A 141 12.49 -10.05 10.23
CA GLU A 141 13.72 -10.73 10.66
C GLU A 141 13.41 -11.68 11.81
N ILE A 142 14.03 -12.89 11.82
CA ILE A 142 13.94 -13.92 12.86
C ILE A 142 15.32 -14.30 13.40
#